data_21c59c18332face0c790f3ce4a7cec75
#
_entry.id   21c59c18332face0c790f3ce4a7cec75
#
_cell.length_a   1.000
_cell.length_b   1.000
_cell.length_c   1.000
_cell.angle_alpha   90.00
_cell.angle_beta   90.00
_cell.angle_gamma   90.00
#
_symmetry.space_group_name_H-M   'P 1'
#
loop_
_entity.id
_entity.type
_entity.pdbx_description
1 polymer ?
#
loop_
_entity_poly.entity_id
_entity_poly.type
_entity_poly.pdbx_seq_one_letter_code
_entity_poly.pdbx_strand_id
1 'polypeptide(L)'
;MFDPKLKEALGRVQKPGRYTGGEPGSVYKDKEKVDVRFAFCFPDTYEVGMSFLGEKILYELLNSHENWWCERAFMPWLDMKAEMERLDLPLYTMESKDPLTDFDAVGFTLQYELSYTNILAMLDLAHIPFYAKDRDERWPLIVAGGPCACNSEPIADFFDVIQLGEGENQLPSICAEIERAKKEGGVSKKELLRRIAKIPGVYIPAFYDVTYFEDGRVKAITPNEPGIPAVITKAIIKDLNEFAPPTNFVVPMVGAIQDRASIEVLRGCVRGCRFCQAGFLYRPMRQRDASLLNKAAQDLCANTGYEELSLSSLSTSDHGQLEELLDDLNEWAPKEHVSLSLPSLRMDNFSQSLIEKTTKVRKSGLTFAAEAGTQRLRDVINKNVTWDEIEKTCSLAFANGYSSVKLYFMMGLPTETMEDIEGIAETAQKVVDLYYSNPRHAKGRGVQVTISCACFVPKPHTPFQFVPMDTEESLQAKQKHLLESVHSRKIKVNYHDSTTSFLEGVFAKGDRRLAPVILEAYKRGCYFDGWEECFKYDTWMQVFEDMGIDPKFYCQRPIGLDEVTPWSHMDYGVTHEYLVREYNKALAAQTTQPCNRACHGCGANHLLGGPCFDYSQNLV
;
A
#
# COMPACT_ATOMS: atom_id res chain seq x y z
N MET A 1 -35.30 -5.62 -1.98
CA MET A 1 -35.52 -6.83 -1.11
C MET A 1 -34.40 -7.78 -1.47
N PHE A 2 -33.65 -8.32 -0.49
CA PHE A 2 -32.54 -9.24 -0.80
C PHE A 2 -33.02 -10.46 -1.57
N ASP A 3 -32.17 -10.95 -2.47
CA ASP A 3 -32.33 -12.25 -3.12
C ASP A 3 -32.55 -13.34 -2.06
N PRO A 4 -33.44 -14.33 -2.28
CA PRO A 4 -33.69 -15.40 -1.31
C PRO A 4 -32.43 -16.18 -0.91
N LYS A 5 -31.51 -16.46 -1.86
CA LYS A 5 -30.23 -17.12 -1.60
C LYS A 5 -29.35 -16.27 -0.66
N LEU A 6 -29.23 -14.95 -0.96
CA LEU A 6 -28.49 -14.02 -0.12
C LEU A 6 -29.08 -13.95 1.29
N LYS A 7 -30.40 -13.88 1.42
CA LYS A 7 -31.07 -13.88 2.73
C LYS A 7 -30.78 -15.16 3.53
N GLU A 8 -30.73 -16.32 2.85
CA GLU A 8 -30.37 -17.59 3.48
C GLU A 8 -28.92 -17.57 3.95
N ALA A 9 -27.97 -17.14 3.09
CA ALA A 9 -26.56 -17.03 3.44
C ALA A 9 -26.33 -16.11 4.65
N LEU A 10 -26.95 -14.91 4.66
CA LEU A 10 -26.85 -13.95 5.76
C LEU A 10 -27.30 -14.51 7.10
N GLY A 11 -28.24 -15.48 7.11
CA GLY A 11 -28.68 -16.17 8.32
C GLY A 11 -27.68 -17.17 8.91
N ARG A 12 -26.59 -17.47 8.19
CA ARG A 12 -25.61 -18.52 8.58
C ARG A 12 -24.21 -17.98 8.84
N VAL A 13 -23.93 -16.71 8.49
CA VAL A 13 -22.60 -16.10 8.64
C VAL A 13 -22.48 -15.35 9.96
N GLN A 14 -21.26 -15.24 10.47
CA GLN A 14 -21.00 -14.60 11.77
C GLN A 14 -21.21 -13.08 11.76
N LYS A 15 -20.92 -12.40 10.66
CA LYS A 15 -21.02 -10.93 10.53
C LYS A 15 -21.80 -10.53 9.29
N PRO A 16 -23.13 -10.72 9.25
CA PRO A 16 -23.93 -10.43 8.06
C PRO A 16 -23.84 -8.97 7.59
N GLY A 17 -23.58 -8.02 8.50
CA GLY A 17 -23.39 -6.60 8.15
C GLY A 17 -22.25 -6.32 7.17
N ARG A 18 -21.31 -7.24 6.97
CA ARG A 18 -20.27 -7.15 5.94
C ARG A 18 -20.83 -7.21 4.52
N TYR A 19 -22.04 -7.73 4.36
CA TYR A 19 -22.59 -8.19 3.06
C TYR A 19 -23.90 -7.52 2.70
N THR A 20 -24.47 -6.72 3.62
CA THR A 20 -25.81 -6.15 3.45
C THR A 20 -25.83 -4.86 2.63
N GLY A 21 -24.74 -4.09 2.59
CA GLY A 21 -24.76 -2.73 2.05
C GLY A 21 -25.72 -1.82 2.80
N GLY A 22 -26.05 -0.67 2.20
CA GLY A 22 -26.94 0.31 2.82
C GLY A 22 -26.23 1.26 3.77
N GLU A 23 -24.90 1.34 3.66
CA GLU A 23 -24.08 2.22 4.49
C GLU A 23 -24.40 3.68 4.23
N PRO A 24 -24.39 4.54 5.28
CA PRO A 24 -24.48 5.98 5.12
C PRO A 24 -23.36 6.49 4.17
N GLY A 25 -23.71 7.37 3.25
CA GLY A 25 -22.79 7.91 2.25
C GLY A 25 -22.63 7.04 0.99
N SER A 26 -23.25 5.84 0.93
CA SER A 26 -23.28 5.05 -0.31
C SER A 26 -24.06 5.79 -1.40
N VAL A 27 -23.53 5.78 -2.62
CA VAL A 27 -24.14 6.43 -3.80
C VAL A 27 -24.99 5.41 -4.56
N TYR A 28 -26.26 5.77 -4.77
CA TYR A 28 -27.20 4.97 -5.55
C TYR A 28 -27.63 5.75 -6.80
N LYS A 29 -27.51 5.12 -7.96
CA LYS A 29 -27.97 5.67 -9.25
C LYS A 29 -28.95 4.70 -9.92
N ASP A 30 -29.69 5.22 -10.86
CA ASP A 30 -30.59 4.42 -11.71
C ASP A 30 -29.74 3.76 -12.81
N LYS A 31 -29.58 2.46 -12.76
CA LYS A 31 -28.74 1.70 -13.69
C LYS A 31 -29.14 1.84 -15.15
N GLU A 32 -30.42 2.18 -15.42
CA GLU A 32 -30.91 2.42 -16.78
C GLU A 32 -30.54 3.80 -17.32
N LYS A 33 -30.00 4.70 -16.46
CA LYS A 33 -29.62 6.06 -16.81
C LYS A 33 -28.13 6.31 -16.81
N VAL A 34 -27.32 5.34 -16.44
CA VAL A 34 -25.86 5.45 -16.45
C VAL A 34 -25.27 4.77 -17.68
N ASP A 35 -24.24 5.41 -18.25
CA ASP A 35 -23.56 4.89 -19.43
C ASP A 35 -22.48 3.84 -19.06
N VAL A 36 -21.84 4.01 -17.89
CA VAL A 36 -20.79 3.10 -17.40
C VAL A 36 -21.06 2.67 -15.98
N ARG A 37 -20.99 1.37 -15.74
CA ARG A 37 -20.99 0.76 -14.41
C ARG A 37 -19.60 0.20 -14.10
N PHE A 38 -19.01 0.64 -13.00
CA PHE A 38 -17.68 0.21 -12.53
C PHE A 38 -17.82 -0.48 -11.18
N ALA A 39 -17.37 -1.73 -11.05
CA ALA A 39 -17.29 -2.41 -9.76
C ALA A 39 -15.87 -2.24 -9.19
N PHE A 40 -15.73 -1.53 -8.08
CA PHE A 40 -14.45 -1.39 -7.37
C PHE A 40 -14.32 -2.54 -6.37
N CYS A 41 -13.36 -3.43 -6.60
CA CYS A 41 -13.14 -4.63 -5.83
C CYS A 41 -11.91 -4.49 -4.93
N PHE A 42 -12.11 -4.67 -3.63
CA PHE A 42 -11.01 -4.76 -2.68
C PHE A 42 -10.75 -6.24 -2.34
N PRO A 43 -9.55 -6.79 -2.65
CA PRO A 43 -9.30 -8.23 -2.50
C PRO A 43 -8.91 -8.61 -1.06
N ASP A 44 -9.66 -8.13 -0.09
CA ASP A 44 -9.62 -8.50 1.32
C ASP A 44 -11.00 -8.26 1.95
N THR A 45 -11.11 -8.51 3.27
CA THR A 45 -12.38 -8.37 3.99
C THR A 45 -12.94 -6.95 3.96
N TYR A 46 -14.24 -6.83 4.20
CA TYR A 46 -14.95 -5.57 4.30
C TYR A 46 -14.26 -4.57 5.27
N GLU A 47 -13.80 -5.04 6.45
CA GLU A 47 -13.18 -4.17 7.46
C GLU A 47 -11.84 -3.58 6.99
N VAL A 48 -11.09 -4.34 6.19
CA VAL A 48 -9.83 -3.85 5.58
C VAL A 48 -10.14 -2.86 4.47
N GLY A 49 -11.02 -3.23 3.53
CA GLY A 49 -11.39 -2.40 2.39
C GLY A 49 -12.01 -1.08 2.81
N MET A 50 -12.99 -1.08 3.71
CA MET A 50 -13.62 0.13 4.24
C MET A 50 -12.66 1.07 5.00
N SER A 51 -11.46 0.57 5.35
CA SER A 51 -10.38 1.37 5.96
C SER A 51 -9.48 2.04 4.92
N PHE A 52 -9.59 1.67 3.63
CA PHE A 52 -8.66 2.09 2.61
C PHE A 52 -9.05 3.44 1.97
N LEU A 53 -8.20 4.46 2.16
CA LEU A 53 -8.46 5.82 1.69
C LEU A 53 -8.51 5.93 0.16
N GLY A 54 -7.68 5.16 -0.56
CA GLY A 54 -7.64 5.18 -2.02
C GLY A 54 -8.96 4.78 -2.67
N GLU A 55 -9.67 3.78 -2.11
CA GLU A 55 -11.01 3.40 -2.56
C GLU A 55 -11.99 4.56 -2.37
N LYS A 56 -11.97 5.21 -1.21
CA LYS A 56 -12.86 6.33 -0.90
C LYS A 56 -12.66 7.50 -1.86
N ILE A 57 -11.41 7.82 -2.21
CA ILE A 57 -11.06 8.86 -3.19
C ILE A 57 -11.62 8.50 -4.57
N LEU A 58 -11.34 7.29 -5.06
CA LEU A 58 -11.75 6.88 -6.41
C LEU A 58 -13.25 6.63 -6.52
N TYR A 59 -13.88 6.12 -5.46
CA TYR A 59 -15.33 5.94 -5.39
C TYR A 59 -16.08 7.27 -5.48
N GLU A 60 -15.68 8.30 -4.69
CA GLU A 60 -16.28 9.62 -4.76
C GLU A 60 -16.02 10.27 -6.13
N LEU A 61 -14.79 10.16 -6.65
CA LEU A 61 -14.42 10.70 -7.95
C LEU A 61 -15.27 10.13 -9.10
N LEU A 62 -15.39 8.82 -9.20
CA LEU A 62 -16.19 8.21 -10.27
C LEU A 62 -17.68 8.51 -10.11
N ASN A 63 -18.18 8.53 -8.88
CA ASN A 63 -19.59 8.84 -8.61
C ASN A 63 -19.93 10.33 -8.76
N SER A 64 -18.94 11.24 -8.81
CA SER A 64 -19.16 12.65 -9.13
C SER A 64 -19.61 12.86 -10.58
N HIS A 65 -19.34 11.92 -11.48
CA HIS A 65 -19.83 11.94 -12.86
C HIS A 65 -21.28 11.48 -12.91
N GLU A 66 -22.16 12.24 -13.56
CA GLU A 66 -23.59 11.95 -13.62
C GLU A 66 -23.89 10.61 -14.30
N ASN A 67 -23.18 10.31 -15.38
CA ASN A 67 -23.43 9.15 -16.25
C ASN A 67 -22.65 7.89 -15.85
N TRP A 68 -21.86 7.92 -14.77
CA TRP A 68 -21.11 6.75 -14.31
C TRP A 68 -21.57 6.36 -12.91
N TRP A 69 -21.54 5.06 -12.62
CA TRP A 69 -21.84 4.54 -11.30
C TRP A 69 -20.74 3.57 -10.87
N CYS A 70 -20.03 3.95 -9.81
CA CYS A 70 -19.05 3.11 -9.13
C CYS A 70 -19.71 2.46 -7.92
N GLU A 71 -19.60 1.15 -7.84
CA GLU A 71 -20.11 0.31 -6.76
C GLU A 71 -18.97 -0.50 -6.16
N ARG A 72 -19.08 -0.92 -4.89
CA ARG A 72 -18.01 -1.59 -4.15
C ARG A 72 -18.27 -3.08 -4.00
N ALA A 73 -17.19 -3.88 -4.02
CA ALA A 73 -17.23 -5.29 -3.67
C ALA A 73 -15.99 -5.66 -2.84
N PHE A 74 -16.16 -6.57 -1.88
CA PHE A 74 -15.10 -7.04 -1.00
C PHE A 74 -14.98 -8.55 -1.09
N MET A 75 -13.77 -9.07 -0.78
CA MET A 75 -13.58 -10.53 -0.68
C MET A 75 -14.40 -11.05 0.51
N PRO A 76 -15.36 -11.97 0.28
CA PRO A 76 -16.14 -12.54 1.37
C PRO A 76 -15.27 -13.44 2.25
N TRP A 77 -15.47 -13.33 3.58
CA TRP A 77 -14.79 -14.19 4.54
C TRP A 77 -15.19 -15.66 4.34
N LEU A 78 -14.43 -16.58 4.95
CA LEU A 78 -14.53 -18.02 4.73
C LEU A 78 -15.96 -18.58 4.83
N ASP A 79 -16.73 -18.12 5.82
CA ASP A 79 -18.10 -18.58 6.06
C ASP A 79 -19.07 -18.12 4.94
N MET A 80 -18.95 -16.87 4.51
CA MET A 80 -19.78 -16.34 3.42
C MET A 80 -19.35 -16.92 2.07
N LYS A 81 -18.04 -17.09 1.84
CA LYS A 81 -17.54 -17.77 0.63
C LYS A 81 -18.16 -19.16 0.50
N ALA A 82 -18.13 -19.95 1.58
CA ALA A 82 -18.72 -21.29 1.59
C ALA A 82 -20.23 -21.29 1.32
N GLU A 83 -20.98 -20.30 1.87
CA GLU A 83 -22.41 -20.17 1.62
C GLU A 83 -22.70 -19.73 0.17
N MET A 84 -21.89 -18.85 -0.41
CA MET A 84 -22.00 -18.44 -1.81
C MET A 84 -21.79 -19.62 -2.76
N GLU A 85 -20.75 -20.43 -2.53
CA GLU A 85 -20.49 -21.65 -3.29
C GLU A 85 -21.63 -22.67 -3.14
N ARG A 86 -22.11 -22.91 -1.93
CA ARG A 86 -23.20 -23.85 -1.64
C ARG A 86 -24.49 -23.48 -2.33
N LEU A 87 -24.80 -22.18 -2.42
CA LEU A 87 -26.06 -21.66 -2.97
C LEU A 87 -25.94 -21.29 -4.45
N ASP A 88 -24.77 -21.41 -5.05
CA ASP A 88 -24.47 -20.83 -6.37
C ASP A 88 -24.94 -19.38 -6.44
N LEU A 89 -24.47 -18.57 -5.48
CA LEU A 89 -24.74 -17.15 -5.36
C LEU A 89 -23.49 -16.40 -5.88
N PRO A 90 -23.58 -15.70 -7.01
CA PRO A 90 -22.41 -15.01 -7.55
C PRO A 90 -21.98 -13.84 -6.66
N LEU A 91 -20.70 -13.47 -6.72
CA LEU A 91 -20.19 -12.26 -6.04
C LEU A 91 -20.87 -11.01 -6.62
N TYR A 92 -21.32 -10.16 -5.72
CA TYR A 92 -22.14 -8.98 -6.01
C TYR A 92 -21.56 -7.71 -5.36
N THR A 93 -22.01 -6.55 -5.84
CA THR A 93 -21.63 -5.24 -5.27
C THR A 93 -22.48 -4.85 -4.07
N MET A 94 -21.96 -3.94 -3.25
CA MET A 94 -22.59 -3.49 -2.00
C MET A 94 -23.80 -2.58 -2.22
N GLU A 95 -23.86 -1.86 -3.33
CA GLU A 95 -24.93 -0.93 -3.64
C GLU A 95 -26.12 -1.64 -4.30
N SER A 96 -26.00 -2.04 -5.56
CA SER A 96 -27.10 -2.64 -6.32
C SER A 96 -27.41 -4.08 -5.95
N LYS A 97 -26.44 -4.84 -5.45
CA LYS A 97 -26.45 -6.30 -5.31
C LYS A 97 -26.45 -7.04 -6.65
N ASP A 98 -26.11 -6.35 -7.72
CA ASP A 98 -25.95 -7.00 -9.02
C ASP A 98 -24.63 -7.79 -9.05
N PRO A 99 -24.55 -8.92 -9.77
CA PRO A 99 -23.33 -9.70 -9.94
C PRO A 99 -22.28 -8.90 -10.72
N LEU A 100 -20.99 -9.17 -10.48
CA LEU A 100 -19.89 -8.45 -11.14
C LEU A 100 -19.92 -8.58 -12.67
N THR A 101 -20.56 -9.62 -13.21
CA THR A 101 -20.74 -9.81 -14.65
C THR A 101 -21.65 -8.78 -15.33
N ASP A 102 -22.45 -8.04 -14.55
CA ASP A 102 -23.36 -7.00 -15.07
C ASP A 102 -22.70 -5.64 -15.23
N PHE A 103 -21.39 -5.55 -14.95
CA PHE A 103 -20.61 -4.31 -15.00
C PHE A 103 -19.81 -4.21 -16.31
N ASP A 104 -19.49 -2.97 -16.71
CA ASP A 104 -18.63 -2.70 -17.86
C ASP A 104 -17.14 -2.93 -17.54
N ALA A 105 -16.76 -2.65 -16.30
CA ALA A 105 -15.43 -2.92 -15.79
C ALA A 105 -15.46 -3.32 -14.31
N VAL A 106 -14.52 -4.18 -13.95
CA VAL A 106 -14.26 -4.65 -12.57
C VAL A 106 -12.82 -4.30 -12.23
N GLY A 107 -12.62 -3.36 -11.31
CA GLY A 107 -11.32 -2.86 -10.92
C GLY A 107 -10.86 -3.43 -9.59
N PHE A 108 -9.63 -3.93 -9.54
CA PHE A 108 -8.99 -4.45 -8.33
C PHE A 108 -7.87 -3.52 -7.86
N THR A 109 -7.81 -3.28 -6.56
CA THR A 109 -6.67 -2.58 -5.97
C THR A 109 -5.60 -3.57 -5.52
N LEU A 110 -4.37 -3.41 -6.03
CA LEU A 110 -3.21 -4.25 -5.74
C LEU A 110 -2.42 -3.61 -4.58
N GLN A 111 -2.86 -3.86 -3.34
CA GLN A 111 -2.27 -3.25 -2.15
C GLN A 111 -1.15 -4.09 -1.53
N TYR A 112 -1.24 -5.40 -1.67
CA TYR A 112 -0.34 -6.36 -1.04
C TYR A 112 -0.26 -7.63 -1.88
N GLU A 113 0.93 -8.15 -2.08
CA GLU A 113 1.19 -9.30 -2.96
C GLU A 113 0.46 -10.57 -2.49
N LEU A 114 0.31 -10.77 -1.17
CA LEU A 114 -0.39 -11.94 -0.62
C LEU A 114 -1.93 -11.88 -0.77
N SER A 115 -2.45 -10.86 -1.44
CA SER A 115 -3.86 -10.81 -1.83
C SER A 115 -4.14 -11.35 -3.25
N TYR A 116 -3.13 -11.81 -3.99
CA TYR A 116 -3.29 -12.25 -5.37
C TYR A 116 -4.25 -13.43 -5.53
N THR A 117 -4.21 -14.40 -4.62
CA THR A 117 -5.18 -15.51 -4.59
C THR A 117 -6.60 -15.06 -4.26
N ASN A 118 -6.77 -13.99 -3.48
CA ASN A 118 -8.09 -13.41 -3.20
C ASN A 118 -8.73 -12.83 -4.46
N ILE A 119 -7.93 -12.24 -5.37
CA ILE A 119 -8.42 -11.75 -6.67
C ILE A 119 -8.99 -12.90 -7.47
N LEU A 120 -8.27 -14.04 -7.52
CA LEU A 120 -8.77 -15.24 -8.19
C LEU A 120 -10.05 -15.79 -7.53
N ALA A 121 -10.11 -15.79 -6.19
CA ALA A 121 -11.32 -16.17 -5.47
C ALA A 121 -12.52 -15.27 -5.79
N MET A 122 -12.30 -13.96 -5.94
CA MET A 122 -13.37 -13.03 -6.33
C MET A 122 -13.81 -13.23 -7.78
N LEU A 123 -12.88 -13.50 -8.70
CA LEU A 123 -13.22 -13.84 -10.10
C LEU A 123 -14.00 -15.15 -10.19
N ASP A 124 -13.60 -16.17 -9.44
CA ASP A 124 -14.27 -17.47 -9.40
C ASP A 124 -15.70 -17.35 -8.86
N LEU A 125 -15.86 -16.69 -7.70
CA LEU A 125 -17.16 -16.40 -7.12
C LEU A 125 -18.07 -15.55 -8.03
N ALA A 126 -17.47 -14.70 -8.87
CA ALA A 126 -18.19 -13.92 -9.87
C ALA A 126 -18.46 -14.71 -11.17
N HIS A 127 -18.01 -15.96 -11.29
CA HIS A 127 -18.07 -16.78 -12.50
C HIS A 127 -17.37 -16.14 -13.71
N ILE A 128 -16.35 -15.31 -13.48
CA ILE A 128 -15.55 -14.63 -14.52
C ILE A 128 -14.31 -15.47 -14.82
N PRO A 129 -13.99 -15.79 -16.09
CA PRO A 129 -12.78 -16.53 -16.44
C PRO A 129 -11.51 -15.86 -15.90
N PHE A 130 -10.57 -16.64 -15.34
CA PHE A 130 -9.35 -16.12 -14.72
C PHE A 130 -8.46 -15.35 -15.69
N TYR A 131 -8.11 -15.98 -16.81
CA TYR A 131 -7.19 -15.40 -17.77
C TYR A 131 -7.86 -14.37 -18.68
N ALA A 132 -7.17 -13.24 -18.91
CA ALA A 132 -7.63 -12.20 -19.83
C ALA A 132 -7.91 -12.71 -21.25
N LYS A 133 -7.08 -13.65 -21.73
CA LYS A 133 -7.22 -14.29 -23.04
C LYS A 133 -8.50 -15.12 -23.23
N ASP A 134 -9.12 -15.56 -22.14
CA ASP A 134 -10.33 -16.40 -22.16
C ASP A 134 -11.61 -15.54 -22.04
N ARG A 135 -11.48 -14.19 -21.94
CA ARG A 135 -12.59 -13.24 -21.87
C ARG A 135 -12.75 -12.48 -23.18
N ASP A 136 -13.90 -12.62 -23.80
CA ASP A 136 -14.33 -11.85 -24.97
C ASP A 136 -15.12 -10.58 -24.57
N GLU A 137 -15.82 -9.97 -25.55
CA GLU A 137 -16.61 -8.74 -25.38
C GLU A 137 -17.82 -8.88 -24.43
N ARG A 138 -18.20 -10.09 -24.06
CA ARG A 138 -19.32 -10.35 -23.14
C ARG A 138 -18.94 -10.17 -21.68
N TRP A 139 -17.66 -10.16 -21.39
CA TRP A 139 -17.13 -10.03 -20.03
C TRP A 139 -16.73 -8.61 -19.71
N PRO A 140 -16.86 -8.16 -18.46
CA PRO A 140 -16.32 -6.88 -18.05
C PRO A 140 -14.82 -6.80 -18.29
N LEU A 141 -14.29 -5.59 -18.50
CA LEU A 141 -12.84 -5.38 -18.47
C LEU A 141 -12.33 -5.56 -17.04
N ILE A 142 -11.33 -6.40 -16.85
CA ILE A 142 -10.68 -6.57 -15.55
C ILE A 142 -9.49 -5.61 -15.47
N VAL A 143 -9.62 -4.63 -14.59
CA VAL A 143 -8.68 -3.53 -14.42
C VAL A 143 -7.94 -3.67 -13.08
N ALA A 144 -6.66 -3.34 -13.02
CA ALA A 144 -5.91 -3.30 -11.78
C ALA A 144 -5.15 -1.96 -11.61
N GLY A 145 -4.88 -1.61 -10.36
CA GLY A 145 -4.04 -0.47 -9.99
C GLY A 145 -3.59 -0.58 -8.54
N GLY A 146 -2.74 0.33 -8.09
CA GLY A 146 -2.22 0.31 -6.72
C GLY A 146 -0.72 0.10 -6.64
N PRO A 147 -0.12 0.07 -5.44
CA PRO A 147 1.33 0.05 -5.27
C PRO A 147 2.00 -1.20 -5.85
N CYS A 148 1.38 -2.39 -5.76
CA CYS A 148 1.96 -3.62 -6.31
C CYS A 148 1.89 -3.66 -7.86
N ALA A 149 1.18 -2.74 -8.53
CA ALA A 149 1.25 -2.59 -9.98
C ALA A 149 2.66 -2.25 -10.49
N CYS A 150 3.57 -1.83 -9.61
CA CYS A 150 4.97 -1.55 -9.93
C CYS A 150 5.76 -2.79 -10.38
N ASN A 151 5.31 -3.98 -10.03
CA ASN A 151 5.66 -5.26 -10.63
C ASN A 151 4.42 -6.16 -10.66
N SER A 152 3.60 -6.00 -11.67
CA SER A 152 2.37 -6.79 -11.85
C SER A 152 2.58 -8.07 -12.66
N GLU A 153 3.81 -8.35 -13.11
CA GLU A 153 4.08 -9.52 -13.96
C GLU A 153 3.60 -10.86 -13.37
N PRO A 154 3.70 -11.14 -12.05
CA PRO A 154 3.17 -12.40 -11.49
C PRO A 154 1.69 -12.66 -11.73
N ILE A 155 0.91 -11.61 -11.95
CA ILE A 155 -0.55 -11.68 -12.14
C ILE A 155 -1.03 -11.03 -13.44
N ALA A 156 -0.11 -10.58 -14.29
CA ALA A 156 -0.41 -9.82 -15.50
C ALA A 156 -1.40 -10.54 -16.42
N ASP A 157 -1.31 -11.87 -16.55
CA ASP A 157 -2.17 -12.67 -17.43
C ASP A 157 -3.65 -12.69 -16.99
N PHE A 158 -3.95 -12.28 -15.76
CA PHE A 158 -5.32 -12.21 -15.24
C PHE A 158 -6.01 -10.87 -15.53
N PHE A 159 -5.28 -9.84 -15.97
CA PHE A 159 -5.80 -8.49 -16.16
C PHE A 159 -5.83 -8.06 -17.63
N ASP A 160 -6.88 -7.35 -18.00
CA ASP A 160 -7.01 -6.71 -19.30
C ASP A 160 -6.24 -5.37 -19.31
N VAL A 161 -6.27 -4.63 -18.19
CA VAL A 161 -5.71 -3.30 -18.04
C VAL A 161 -5.03 -3.17 -16.67
N ILE A 162 -3.82 -2.66 -16.62
CA ILE A 162 -3.12 -2.33 -15.38
C ILE A 162 -2.71 -0.86 -15.39
N GLN A 163 -3.03 -0.14 -14.32
CA GLN A 163 -2.72 1.27 -14.13
C GLN A 163 -1.44 1.43 -13.31
N LEU A 164 -0.46 2.15 -13.85
CA LEU A 164 0.78 2.50 -13.16
C LEU A 164 0.70 3.94 -12.65
N GLY A 165 0.82 4.12 -11.33
CA GLY A 165 0.80 5.43 -10.69
C GLY A 165 -0.55 5.81 -10.09
N GLU A 166 -1.00 7.03 -10.33
CA GLU A 166 -2.13 7.66 -9.64
C GLU A 166 -3.40 7.58 -10.46
N GLY A 167 -4.46 7.03 -9.85
CA GLY A 167 -5.68 6.63 -10.55
C GLY A 167 -6.64 7.77 -10.90
N GLU A 168 -6.49 8.96 -10.31
CA GLU A 168 -7.49 10.02 -10.39
C GLU A 168 -7.71 10.56 -11.82
N ASN A 169 -6.68 10.54 -12.67
CA ASN A 169 -6.83 10.89 -14.09
C ASN A 169 -7.04 9.66 -14.98
N GLN A 170 -6.39 8.54 -14.63
CA GLN A 170 -6.41 7.34 -15.46
C GLN A 170 -7.78 6.65 -15.45
N LEU A 171 -8.34 6.45 -14.24
CA LEU A 171 -9.59 5.70 -14.10
C LEU A 171 -10.78 6.40 -14.80
N PRO A 172 -10.99 7.73 -14.64
CA PRO A 172 -11.96 8.44 -15.44
C PRO A 172 -11.71 8.36 -16.94
N SER A 173 -10.45 8.39 -17.37
CA SER A 173 -10.11 8.27 -18.80
C SER A 173 -10.45 6.90 -19.37
N ILE A 174 -10.27 5.82 -18.59
CA ILE A 174 -10.69 4.46 -18.96
C ILE A 174 -12.21 4.39 -19.07
N CYS A 175 -12.94 4.90 -18.06
CA CYS A 175 -14.41 4.95 -18.10
C CYS A 175 -14.93 5.73 -19.31
N ALA A 176 -14.29 6.85 -19.67
CA ALA A 176 -14.65 7.63 -20.84
C ALA A 176 -14.44 6.86 -22.17
N GLU A 177 -13.36 6.06 -22.29
CA GLU A 177 -13.17 5.22 -23.47
C GLU A 177 -14.21 4.07 -23.54
N ILE A 178 -14.59 3.48 -22.41
CA ILE A 178 -15.66 2.48 -22.34
C ILE A 178 -16.99 3.12 -22.77
N GLU A 179 -17.33 4.29 -22.23
CA GLU A 179 -18.54 5.04 -22.59
C GLU A 179 -18.58 5.33 -24.10
N ARG A 180 -17.47 5.82 -24.65
CA ARG A 180 -17.34 6.10 -26.08
C ARG A 180 -17.56 4.85 -26.93
N ALA A 181 -16.91 3.75 -26.56
CA ALA A 181 -17.04 2.48 -27.30
C ALA A 181 -18.49 1.93 -27.27
N LYS A 182 -19.19 2.05 -26.13
CA LYS A 182 -20.60 1.67 -26.02
C LYS A 182 -21.50 2.53 -26.92
N LYS A 183 -21.29 3.85 -26.97
CA LYS A 183 -22.04 4.79 -27.82
C LYS A 183 -21.78 4.58 -29.31
N GLU A 184 -20.54 4.23 -29.69
CA GLU A 184 -20.20 3.90 -31.07
C GLU A 184 -20.83 2.57 -31.53
N GLY A 185 -20.89 1.58 -30.63
CA GLY A 185 -21.36 0.24 -30.91
C GLY A 185 -20.42 -0.56 -31.81
N GLY A 186 -20.33 -1.86 -31.61
CA GLY A 186 -19.54 -2.78 -32.44
C GLY A 186 -18.02 -2.63 -32.32
N VAL A 187 -17.51 -1.89 -31.33
CA VAL A 187 -16.08 -1.80 -31.02
C VAL A 187 -15.62 -3.11 -30.39
N SER A 188 -14.62 -3.76 -31.02
CA SER A 188 -14.06 -5.01 -30.45
C SER A 188 -13.25 -4.73 -29.18
N LYS A 189 -13.14 -5.72 -28.30
CA LYS A 189 -12.32 -5.65 -27.09
C LYS A 189 -10.88 -5.24 -27.43
N LYS A 190 -10.28 -5.83 -28.46
CA LYS A 190 -8.91 -5.49 -28.89
C LYS A 190 -8.78 -4.01 -29.28
N GLU A 191 -9.76 -3.45 -30.00
CA GLU A 191 -9.73 -2.04 -30.39
C GLU A 191 -9.93 -1.14 -29.18
N LEU A 192 -10.82 -1.49 -28.25
CA LEU A 192 -10.99 -0.75 -27.00
C LEU A 192 -9.67 -0.75 -26.20
N LEU A 193 -9.01 -1.90 -26.06
CA LEU A 193 -7.71 -1.99 -25.37
C LEU A 193 -6.62 -1.16 -26.06
N ARG A 194 -6.60 -1.06 -27.42
CA ARG A 194 -5.68 -0.16 -28.14
C ARG A 194 -5.95 1.32 -27.84
N ARG A 195 -7.20 1.71 -27.66
CA ARG A 195 -7.54 3.09 -27.27
C ARG A 195 -7.12 3.36 -25.84
N ILE A 196 -7.43 2.47 -24.92
CA ILE A 196 -7.05 2.55 -23.50
C ILE A 196 -5.53 2.57 -23.33
N ALA A 197 -4.78 1.81 -24.13
CA ALA A 197 -3.31 1.79 -24.12
C ALA A 197 -2.64 3.15 -24.42
N LYS A 198 -3.39 4.12 -24.99
CA LYS A 198 -2.89 5.47 -25.26
C LYS A 198 -2.99 6.39 -24.02
N ILE A 199 -3.69 5.98 -23.00
CA ILE A 199 -3.79 6.72 -21.75
C ILE A 199 -2.45 6.61 -21.01
N PRO A 200 -1.84 7.74 -20.59
CA PRO A 200 -0.56 7.71 -19.89
C PRO A 200 -0.58 6.81 -18.66
N GLY A 201 0.47 6.00 -18.51
CA GLY A 201 0.60 5.07 -17.37
C GLY A 201 -0.27 3.82 -17.44
N VAL A 202 -0.92 3.54 -18.56
CA VAL A 202 -1.68 2.30 -18.75
C VAL A 202 -0.82 1.23 -19.39
N TYR A 203 -0.80 0.06 -18.75
CA TYR A 203 -0.17 -1.16 -19.21
C TYR A 203 -1.25 -2.17 -19.63
N ILE A 204 -1.16 -2.66 -20.87
CA ILE A 204 -2.03 -3.74 -21.38
C ILE A 204 -1.16 -4.99 -21.52
N PRO A 205 -1.21 -5.95 -20.58
CA PRO A 205 -0.29 -7.10 -20.57
C PRO A 205 -0.30 -7.93 -21.85
N ALA A 206 -1.46 -8.06 -22.50
CA ALA A 206 -1.62 -8.79 -23.75
C ALA A 206 -0.83 -8.19 -24.93
N PHE A 207 -0.38 -6.94 -24.81
CA PHE A 207 0.39 -6.26 -25.87
C PHE A 207 1.90 -6.34 -25.68
N TYR A 208 2.37 -7.21 -24.78
CA TYR A 208 3.80 -7.42 -24.52
C TYR A 208 4.16 -8.90 -24.49
N ASP A 209 5.24 -9.26 -25.18
CA ASP A 209 5.85 -10.58 -25.11
C ASP A 209 7.02 -10.55 -24.14
N VAL A 210 7.11 -11.58 -23.30
CA VAL A 210 8.22 -11.78 -22.36
C VAL A 210 9.06 -12.97 -22.83
N THR A 211 10.36 -12.77 -22.95
CA THR A 211 11.30 -13.83 -23.29
C THR A 211 12.31 -14.05 -22.16
N TYR A 212 12.84 -15.25 -22.07
CA TYR A 212 13.74 -15.66 -21.00
C TYR A 212 15.04 -16.25 -21.54
N PHE A 213 16.11 -16.15 -20.76
CA PHE A 213 17.33 -16.91 -20.97
C PHE A 213 17.13 -18.36 -20.47
N GLU A 214 18.07 -19.26 -20.84
CA GLU A 214 18.04 -20.66 -20.40
C GLU A 214 18.15 -20.81 -18.87
N ASP A 215 18.80 -19.86 -18.18
CA ASP A 215 18.92 -19.83 -16.73
C ASP A 215 17.68 -19.23 -16.01
N GLY A 216 16.63 -18.91 -16.75
CA GLY A 216 15.38 -18.41 -16.23
C GLY A 216 15.32 -16.88 -16.03
N ARG A 217 16.41 -16.13 -16.21
CA ARG A 217 16.36 -14.66 -16.15
C ARG A 217 15.55 -14.10 -17.31
N VAL A 218 14.87 -12.97 -17.07
CA VAL A 218 14.18 -12.23 -18.13
C VAL A 218 15.22 -11.76 -19.16
N LYS A 219 14.96 -12.03 -20.44
CA LYS A 219 15.81 -11.60 -21.55
C LYS A 219 15.31 -10.28 -22.13
N ALA A 220 14.01 -10.17 -22.37
CA ALA A 220 13.38 -8.97 -22.87
C ALA A 220 11.87 -8.98 -22.62
N ILE A 221 11.29 -7.78 -22.48
CA ILE A 221 9.85 -7.51 -22.49
C ILE A 221 9.63 -6.54 -23.63
N THR A 222 8.90 -6.96 -24.65
CA THR A 222 8.80 -6.20 -25.91
C THR A 222 7.35 -6.05 -26.34
N PRO A 223 6.92 -4.84 -26.79
CA PRO A 223 5.59 -4.68 -27.34
C PRO A 223 5.40 -5.51 -28.61
N ASN A 224 4.23 -6.14 -28.72
CA ASN A 224 3.83 -6.97 -29.86
C ASN A 224 2.72 -6.33 -30.72
N GLU A 225 2.27 -5.12 -30.37
CA GLU A 225 1.28 -4.34 -31.12
C GLU A 225 1.89 -3.00 -31.57
N PRO A 226 1.57 -2.52 -32.81
CA PRO A 226 2.06 -1.24 -33.30
C PRO A 226 1.61 -0.05 -32.46
N GLY A 227 2.54 0.87 -32.18
CA GLY A 227 2.25 2.11 -31.45
C GLY A 227 2.24 1.96 -29.92
N ILE A 228 2.48 0.76 -29.39
CA ILE A 228 2.63 0.52 -27.96
C ILE A 228 4.06 0.88 -27.52
N PRO A 229 4.24 1.67 -26.45
CA PRO A 229 5.57 2.08 -25.98
C PRO A 229 6.34 0.89 -25.37
N ALA A 230 7.66 0.87 -25.55
CA ALA A 230 8.50 -0.15 -24.92
C ALA A 230 8.61 0.03 -23.40
N VAL A 231 8.45 1.25 -22.91
CA VAL A 231 8.45 1.62 -21.49
C VAL A 231 7.21 2.43 -21.19
N ILE A 232 6.53 2.07 -20.11
CA ILE A 232 5.33 2.76 -19.63
C ILE A 232 5.72 3.62 -18.42
N THR A 233 5.66 4.94 -18.58
CA THR A 233 5.89 5.86 -17.47
C THR A 233 4.61 6.03 -16.67
N LYS A 234 4.69 5.89 -15.35
CA LYS A 234 3.54 6.06 -14.44
C LYS A 234 2.88 7.43 -14.61
N ALA A 235 1.57 7.50 -14.41
CA ALA A 235 0.86 8.75 -14.30
C ALA A 235 0.99 9.36 -12.89
N ILE A 236 1.04 10.69 -12.82
CA ILE A 236 0.99 11.44 -11.57
C ILE A 236 0.05 12.63 -11.67
N ILE A 237 -0.50 13.05 -10.54
CA ILE A 237 -1.13 14.35 -10.35
C ILE A 237 -0.02 15.35 -10.02
N LYS A 238 0.16 16.38 -10.85
CA LYS A 238 1.24 17.36 -10.64
C LYS A 238 0.95 18.30 -9.49
N ASP A 239 -0.28 18.77 -9.38
CA ASP A 239 -0.79 19.57 -8.27
C ASP A 239 -1.95 18.83 -7.59
N LEU A 240 -1.76 18.42 -6.34
CA LEU A 240 -2.78 17.71 -5.57
C LEU A 240 -4.01 18.57 -5.25
N ASN A 241 -3.90 19.91 -5.33
CA ASN A 241 -5.00 20.81 -5.09
C ASN A 241 -6.05 20.80 -6.23
N GLU A 242 -5.69 20.29 -7.42
CA GLU A 242 -6.65 20.08 -8.54
C GLU A 242 -7.73 19.06 -8.20
N PHE A 243 -7.43 18.13 -7.28
CA PHE A 243 -8.38 17.12 -6.79
C PHE A 243 -8.66 17.37 -5.32
N ALA A 244 -9.81 17.92 -5.00
CA ALA A 244 -10.22 18.13 -3.62
C ALA A 244 -10.21 16.81 -2.84
N PRO A 245 -9.79 16.82 -1.55
CA PRO A 245 -9.94 15.64 -0.71
C PRO A 245 -11.43 15.26 -0.62
N PRO A 246 -11.75 13.95 -0.58
CA PRO A 246 -13.14 13.51 -0.43
C PRO A 246 -13.74 13.97 0.90
N THR A 247 -14.98 14.39 0.87
CA THR A 247 -15.69 14.95 2.02
C THR A 247 -16.91 14.13 2.45
N ASN A 248 -17.24 13.08 1.69
CA ASN A 248 -18.40 12.26 1.96
C ASN A 248 -18.06 10.77 1.90
N PHE A 249 -17.38 10.28 2.96
CA PHE A 249 -17.04 8.86 3.04
C PHE A 249 -18.27 7.99 3.23
N VAL A 250 -18.23 6.81 2.66
CA VAL A 250 -19.12 5.73 3.07
C VAL A 250 -18.72 5.29 4.47
N VAL A 251 -19.66 5.36 5.41
CA VAL A 251 -19.44 5.01 6.82
C VAL A 251 -19.78 3.53 7.04
N PRO A 252 -18.83 2.69 7.56
CA PRO A 252 -19.04 1.27 7.66
C PRO A 252 -20.15 0.88 8.65
N MET A 253 -20.91 -0.17 8.34
CA MET A 253 -21.97 -0.73 9.21
C MET A 253 -21.41 -1.64 10.30
N VAL A 254 -20.19 -2.16 10.13
CA VAL A 254 -19.45 -2.93 11.13
C VAL A 254 -18.10 -2.25 11.36
N GLY A 255 -17.54 -2.41 12.55
CA GLY A 255 -16.28 -1.74 12.90
C GLY A 255 -15.17 -2.03 11.90
N ALA A 256 -14.64 -0.99 11.27
CA ALA A 256 -13.50 -1.05 10.37
C ALA A 256 -12.18 -1.03 11.17
N ILE A 257 -11.05 -1.42 10.52
CA ILE A 257 -9.72 -1.39 11.15
C ILE A 257 -9.30 0.06 11.46
N GLN A 258 -9.61 0.98 10.54
CA GLN A 258 -9.42 2.41 10.72
C GLN A 258 -10.78 3.12 10.66
N ASP A 259 -11.47 3.15 11.82
CA ASP A 259 -12.80 3.74 11.94
C ASP A 259 -12.68 5.22 12.33
N ARG A 260 -12.27 6.04 11.36
CA ARG A 260 -11.99 7.47 11.52
C ARG A 260 -12.02 8.23 10.20
N ALA A 261 -12.22 9.54 10.28
CA ALA A 261 -11.97 10.44 9.17
C ALA A 261 -10.46 10.43 8.84
N SER A 262 -10.11 10.28 7.58
CA SER A 262 -8.72 10.30 7.12
C SER A 262 -8.58 11.19 5.92
N ILE A 263 -7.63 12.14 5.96
CA ILE A 263 -7.36 13.08 4.88
C ILE A 263 -5.91 12.99 4.46
N GLU A 264 -5.67 12.88 3.14
CA GLU A 264 -4.33 12.85 2.58
C GLU A 264 -3.77 14.28 2.52
N VAL A 265 -2.72 14.56 3.33
CA VAL A 265 -2.13 15.90 3.39
C VAL A 265 -0.98 16.10 2.40
N LEU A 266 -0.24 15.03 2.11
CA LEU A 266 0.81 15.03 1.08
C LEU A 266 0.99 13.64 0.49
N ARG A 267 1.51 13.58 -0.73
CA ARG A 267 1.84 12.34 -1.45
C ARG A 267 3.31 12.33 -1.82
N GLY A 268 3.96 11.17 -1.61
CA GLY A 268 5.40 11.02 -1.75
C GLY A 268 6.15 11.30 -0.45
N CYS A 269 7.49 11.22 -0.50
CA CYS A 269 8.35 11.40 0.65
C CYS A 269 9.67 12.05 0.23
N VAL A 270 10.17 13.01 1.01
CA VAL A 270 11.45 13.68 0.78
C VAL A 270 12.65 12.82 1.20
N ARG A 271 12.38 11.76 1.97
CA ARG A 271 13.44 10.91 2.53
C ARG A 271 13.92 9.90 1.49
N GLY A 272 15.10 9.36 1.73
CA GLY A 272 15.74 8.41 0.82
C GLY A 272 16.02 7.06 1.47
N CYS A 273 15.13 6.58 2.36
CA CYS A 273 15.29 5.26 2.97
C CYS A 273 15.35 4.18 1.89
N ARG A 274 16.47 3.46 1.77
CA ARG A 274 16.81 2.60 0.62
C ARG A 274 15.96 1.34 0.50
N PHE A 275 15.28 0.95 1.58
CA PHE A 275 14.36 -0.17 1.62
C PHE A 275 12.92 0.20 1.26
N CYS A 276 12.55 1.49 1.37
CA CYS A 276 11.17 1.92 1.38
C CYS A 276 10.61 2.08 -0.03
N GLN A 277 9.88 1.09 -0.52
CA GLN A 277 9.27 1.13 -1.85
C GLN A 277 8.35 2.36 -2.05
N ALA A 278 7.48 2.65 -1.08
CA ALA A 278 6.59 3.81 -1.15
C ALA A 278 7.36 5.13 -1.29
N GLY A 279 8.53 5.26 -0.64
CA GLY A 279 9.40 6.43 -0.75
C GLY A 279 9.95 6.67 -2.16
N PHE A 280 9.96 5.65 -3.02
CA PHE A 280 10.38 5.73 -4.43
C PHE A 280 9.18 5.77 -5.37
N LEU A 281 8.18 4.93 -5.16
CA LEU A 281 7.00 4.85 -6.05
C LEU A 281 6.21 6.15 -6.10
N TYR A 282 6.10 6.88 -4.98
CA TYR A 282 5.30 8.10 -4.89
C TYR A 282 6.10 9.38 -5.10
N ARG A 283 7.37 9.31 -5.55
CA ARG A 283 8.13 10.49 -5.98
C ARG A 283 7.53 11.10 -7.26
N PRO A 284 7.64 12.43 -7.41
CA PRO A 284 8.09 13.46 -6.46
C PRO A 284 7.09 13.71 -5.32
N MET A 285 7.55 14.32 -4.20
CA MET A 285 6.66 14.74 -3.13
C MET A 285 5.84 15.95 -3.55
N ARG A 286 4.54 15.92 -3.25
CA ARG A 286 3.58 17.01 -3.46
C ARG A 286 2.68 17.11 -2.24
N GLN A 287 2.24 18.30 -1.89
CA GLN A 287 1.40 18.57 -0.73
C GLN A 287 0.15 19.34 -1.13
N ARG A 288 -0.86 19.31 -0.26
CA ARG A 288 -2.08 20.11 -0.38
C ARG A 288 -1.97 21.34 0.50
N ASP A 289 -2.66 22.41 0.13
CA ASP A 289 -2.72 23.65 0.90
C ASP A 289 -3.44 23.46 2.23
N ALA A 290 -2.94 24.09 3.30
CA ALA A 290 -3.51 23.98 4.64
C ALA A 290 -4.98 24.43 4.69
N SER A 291 -5.34 25.52 3.99
CA SER A 291 -6.71 26.04 3.96
C SER A 291 -7.70 25.05 3.28
N LEU A 292 -7.27 24.39 2.19
CA LEU A 292 -8.07 23.36 1.52
C LEU A 292 -8.28 22.15 2.45
N LEU A 293 -7.21 21.72 3.13
CA LEU A 293 -7.24 20.59 4.06
C LEU A 293 -8.14 20.88 5.26
N ASN A 294 -8.05 22.09 5.85
CA ASN A 294 -8.87 22.48 7.00
C ASN A 294 -10.36 22.45 6.66
N LYS A 295 -10.72 23.05 5.49
CA LYS A 295 -12.12 23.04 5.04
C LYS A 295 -12.62 21.61 4.78
N ALA A 296 -11.85 20.79 4.03
CA ALA A 296 -12.25 19.43 3.72
C ALA A 296 -12.37 18.56 4.99
N ALA A 297 -11.51 18.79 6.01
CA ALA A 297 -11.57 18.11 7.29
C ALA A 297 -12.86 18.44 8.06
N GLN A 298 -13.28 19.72 8.08
CA GLN A 298 -14.53 20.12 8.69
C GLN A 298 -15.73 19.46 8.00
N ASP A 299 -15.79 19.56 6.66
CA ASP A 299 -16.87 18.99 5.88
C ASP A 299 -16.93 17.46 6.05
N LEU A 300 -15.78 16.77 6.05
CA LEU A 300 -15.69 15.33 6.24
C LEU A 300 -16.19 14.88 7.62
N CYS A 301 -15.76 15.54 8.70
CA CYS A 301 -16.22 15.22 10.05
C CYS A 301 -17.73 15.52 10.22
N ALA A 302 -18.21 16.63 9.66
CA ALA A 302 -19.63 16.99 9.70
C ALA A 302 -20.52 15.97 8.95
N ASN A 303 -20.07 15.51 7.77
CA ASN A 303 -20.83 14.59 6.94
C ASN A 303 -20.81 13.14 7.46
N THR A 304 -19.77 12.74 8.17
CA THR A 304 -19.58 11.34 8.62
C THR A 304 -19.85 11.12 10.11
N GLY A 305 -19.77 12.18 10.94
CA GLY A 305 -19.88 12.08 12.40
C GLY A 305 -18.66 11.46 13.07
N TYR A 306 -17.52 11.32 12.40
CA TYR A 306 -16.31 10.80 13.03
C TYR A 306 -15.73 11.76 14.07
N GLU A 307 -15.34 11.20 15.22
CA GLU A 307 -14.71 11.92 16.35
C GLU A 307 -13.17 11.84 16.34
N GLU A 308 -12.57 11.26 15.32
CA GLU A 308 -11.12 11.22 15.09
C GLU A 308 -10.81 11.61 13.65
N LEU A 309 -9.89 12.58 13.47
CA LEU A 309 -9.35 12.99 12.19
C LEU A 309 -7.87 12.59 12.10
N SER A 310 -7.53 11.79 11.09
CA SER A 310 -6.17 11.36 10.80
C SER A 310 -5.59 12.11 9.60
N LEU A 311 -4.43 12.75 9.78
CA LEU A 311 -3.67 13.38 8.71
C LEU A 311 -2.75 12.33 8.07
N SER A 312 -3.20 11.75 6.95
CA SER A 312 -2.53 10.63 6.29
C SER A 312 -1.43 11.08 5.33
N SER A 313 -0.24 10.51 5.46
CA SER A 313 0.87 10.67 4.52
C SER A 313 2.00 9.67 4.82
N LEU A 314 3.05 9.66 3.98
CA LEU A 314 4.30 8.94 4.26
C LEU A 314 5.20 9.65 5.26
N SER A 315 5.05 10.97 5.45
CA SER A 315 5.86 11.77 6.38
C SER A 315 5.17 13.10 6.68
N THR A 316 4.16 13.08 7.53
CA THR A 316 3.32 14.25 7.85
C THR A 316 4.14 15.43 8.39
N SER A 317 5.19 15.15 9.14
CA SER A 317 6.08 16.18 9.69
C SER A 317 6.94 16.92 8.65
N ASP A 318 6.94 16.47 7.38
CA ASP A 318 7.62 17.15 6.27
C ASP A 318 6.67 18.04 5.44
N HIS A 319 5.42 18.22 5.87
CA HIS A 319 4.46 19.14 5.24
C HIS A 319 4.83 20.58 5.55
N GLY A 320 5.00 21.42 4.52
CA GLY A 320 5.50 22.78 4.65
C GLY A 320 4.62 23.72 5.47
N GLN A 321 3.31 23.47 5.53
CA GLN A 321 2.33 24.28 6.26
C GLN A 321 1.71 23.52 7.45
N LEU A 322 2.44 22.54 8.05
CA LEU A 322 1.87 21.68 9.10
C LEU A 322 1.44 22.48 10.34
N GLU A 323 2.27 23.43 10.78
CA GLU A 323 1.96 24.26 11.97
C GLU A 323 0.71 25.10 11.76
N GLU A 324 0.56 25.75 10.60
CA GLU A 324 -0.64 26.50 10.18
C GLU A 324 -1.86 25.58 10.16
N LEU A 325 -1.78 24.43 9.48
CA LEU A 325 -2.87 23.45 9.43
C LEU A 325 -3.33 23.01 10.83
N LEU A 326 -2.37 22.72 11.72
CA LEU A 326 -2.70 22.31 13.09
C LEU A 326 -3.33 23.43 13.92
N ASP A 327 -2.94 24.68 13.69
CA ASP A 327 -3.56 25.83 14.35
C ASP A 327 -5.01 26.00 13.88
N ASP A 328 -5.27 25.96 12.57
CA ASP A 328 -6.59 26.05 11.99
C ASP A 328 -7.50 24.91 12.46
N LEU A 329 -7.01 23.65 12.44
CA LEU A 329 -7.75 22.50 12.95
C LEU A 329 -8.10 22.64 14.44
N ASN A 330 -7.19 23.20 15.24
CA ASN A 330 -7.39 23.42 16.67
C ASN A 330 -8.37 24.55 17.02
N GLU A 331 -8.80 25.37 16.06
CA GLU A 331 -9.86 26.36 16.27
C GLU A 331 -11.24 25.73 16.44
N TRP A 332 -11.48 24.60 15.77
CA TRP A 332 -12.82 23.97 15.76
C TRP A 332 -12.82 22.53 16.33
N ALA A 333 -11.81 21.69 16.04
CA ALA A 333 -11.83 20.27 16.37
C ALA A 333 -12.07 19.99 17.89
N PRO A 334 -11.47 20.74 18.85
CA PRO A 334 -11.78 20.53 20.26
C PRO A 334 -13.21 20.90 20.64
N LYS A 335 -13.83 21.86 19.96
CA LYS A 335 -15.22 22.29 20.22
C LYS A 335 -16.21 21.24 19.73
N GLU A 336 -15.88 20.56 18.64
CA GLU A 336 -16.65 19.46 18.07
C GLU A 336 -16.25 18.09 18.63
N HIS A 337 -15.37 18.05 19.66
CA HIS A 337 -14.85 16.83 20.26
C HIS A 337 -14.07 15.90 19.29
N VAL A 338 -13.54 16.45 18.20
CA VAL A 338 -12.74 15.70 17.23
C VAL A 338 -11.28 15.64 17.70
N SER A 339 -10.74 14.43 17.84
CA SER A 339 -9.33 14.20 18.15
C SER A 339 -8.47 14.18 16.89
N LEU A 340 -7.24 14.74 16.97
CA LEU A 340 -6.30 14.76 15.86
C LEU A 340 -5.29 13.62 16.00
N SER A 341 -5.03 12.91 14.89
CA SER A 341 -4.09 11.80 14.79
C SER A 341 -3.07 12.05 13.67
N LEU A 342 -1.79 11.90 14.00
CA LEU A 342 -0.65 12.02 13.07
C LEU A 342 0.12 10.70 13.04
N PRO A 343 -0.30 9.72 12.24
CA PRO A 343 0.26 8.37 12.29
C PRO A 343 1.72 8.27 11.81
N SER A 344 2.18 9.20 10.96
CA SER A 344 3.49 9.16 10.32
C SER A 344 4.45 10.22 10.87
N LEU A 345 4.50 10.37 12.20
CA LEU A 345 5.46 11.25 12.85
C LEU A 345 6.86 10.61 12.87
N ARG A 346 7.84 11.39 12.43
CA ARG A 346 9.25 11.02 12.51
C ARG A 346 9.87 11.50 13.81
N MET A 347 10.88 10.78 14.30
CA MET A 347 11.62 11.13 15.52
C MET A 347 12.34 12.48 15.40
N ASP A 348 12.98 12.75 14.25
CA ASP A 348 13.74 13.96 13.99
C ASP A 348 12.90 15.26 13.98
N ASN A 349 11.57 15.15 13.78
CA ASN A 349 10.64 16.29 13.73
C ASN A 349 9.61 16.29 14.88
N PHE A 350 9.82 15.49 15.93
CA PHE A 350 8.93 15.44 17.08
C PHE A 350 9.20 16.59 18.04
N SER A 351 8.22 17.47 18.27
CA SER A 351 8.38 18.70 19.04
C SER A 351 7.33 18.83 20.16
N GLN A 352 7.61 19.70 21.13
CA GLN A 352 6.67 20.04 22.20
C GLN A 352 5.38 20.66 21.63
N SER A 353 5.50 21.56 20.64
CA SER A 353 4.37 22.18 19.94
C SER A 353 3.44 21.14 19.31
N LEU A 354 4.01 20.15 18.61
CA LEU A 354 3.25 19.06 18.00
C LEU A 354 2.46 18.24 19.05
N ILE A 355 3.10 17.91 20.18
CA ILE A 355 2.42 17.20 21.27
C ILE A 355 1.23 18.00 21.78
N GLU A 356 1.46 19.28 22.09
CA GLU A 356 0.41 20.17 22.64
C GLU A 356 -0.76 20.33 21.67
N LYS A 357 -0.47 20.50 20.38
CA LYS A 357 -1.49 20.66 19.34
C LYS A 357 -2.30 19.38 19.07
N THR A 358 -1.69 18.19 19.18
CA THR A 358 -2.36 16.91 18.87
C THR A 358 -3.01 16.23 20.06
N THR A 359 -2.70 16.62 21.30
CA THR A 359 -3.21 15.95 22.51
C THR A 359 -4.32 16.70 23.22
N LYS A 360 -4.88 17.75 22.61
CA LYS A 360 -5.94 18.58 23.25
C LYS A 360 -7.21 17.80 23.60
N VAL A 361 -7.61 16.86 22.77
CA VAL A 361 -8.82 16.05 22.99
C VAL A 361 -8.46 14.69 23.58
N ARG A 362 -7.53 13.95 22.96
CA ARG A 362 -7.13 12.60 23.38
C ARG A 362 -5.65 12.34 23.09
N LYS A 363 -4.98 11.61 24.00
CA LYS A 363 -3.62 11.11 23.76
C LYS A 363 -3.66 9.81 22.97
N SER A 364 -2.98 9.76 21.83
CA SER A 364 -2.73 8.54 21.06
C SER A 364 -1.46 7.82 21.56
N GLY A 365 -1.33 6.53 21.24
CA GLY A 365 -0.09 5.79 21.47
C GLY A 365 1.06 6.35 20.62
N LEU A 366 2.30 6.28 21.12
CA LEU A 366 3.48 6.68 20.36
C LEU A 366 4.15 5.49 19.70
N THR A 367 4.36 5.61 18.40
CA THR A 367 5.05 4.61 17.59
C THR A 367 6.14 5.30 16.79
N PHE A 368 7.34 4.76 16.85
CA PHE A 368 8.51 5.31 16.17
C PHE A 368 9.26 4.21 15.41
N ALA A 369 9.80 4.58 14.25
CA ALA A 369 10.52 3.68 13.37
C ALA A 369 12.03 3.99 13.38
N ALA A 370 12.79 3.30 14.23
CA ALA A 370 14.25 3.34 14.21
C ALA A 370 14.83 2.48 13.07
N GLU A 371 14.11 1.41 12.69
CA GLU A 371 14.34 0.44 11.62
C GLU A 371 15.56 -0.47 11.82
N ALA A 372 16.66 0.00 12.45
CA ALA A 372 17.85 -0.80 12.71
C ALA A 372 18.44 -0.52 14.10
N GLY A 373 19.09 -1.53 14.70
CA GLY A 373 19.61 -1.46 16.06
C GLY A 373 20.84 -0.55 16.20
N THR A 374 21.75 -0.58 15.23
CA THR A 374 23.00 0.18 15.26
C THR A 374 22.97 1.43 14.35
N GLN A 375 23.81 2.41 14.65
CA GLN A 375 23.96 3.59 13.77
C GLN A 375 24.49 3.19 12.39
N ARG A 376 25.50 2.30 12.36
CA ARG A 376 26.05 1.78 11.11
C ARG A 376 24.95 1.26 10.18
N LEU A 377 24.05 0.42 10.70
CA LEU A 377 23.00 -0.18 9.88
C LEU A 377 21.90 0.86 9.53
N ARG A 378 21.62 1.82 10.42
CA ARG A 378 20.74 2.99 10.06
C ARG A 378 21.32 3.81 8.91
N ASP A 379 22.64 3.96 8.82
CA ASP A 379 23.33 4.64 7.72
C ASP A 379 23.28 3.81 6.43
N VAL A 380 23.46 2.50 6.50
CA VAL A 380 23.28 1.57 5.35
C VAL A 380 21.90 1.73 4.73
N ILE A 381 20.84 1.74 5.54
CA ILE A 381 19.47 1.87 5.05
C ILE A 381 19.05 3.33 4.79
N ASN A 382 19.93 4.29 5.01
CA ASN A 382 19.70 5.74 4.87
C ASN A 382 18.48 6.21 5.69
N LYS A 383 18.32 5.72 6.93
CA LYS A 383 17.20 6.14 7.78
C LYS A 383 17.34 7.57 8.27
N ASN A 384 18.57 8.07 8.39
CA ASN A 384 18.87 9.41 8.89
C ASN A 384 18.21 9.70 10.25
N VAL A 385 18.34 8.76 11.20
CA VAL A 385 17.92 8.90 12.60
C VAL A 385 19.11 8.49 13.48
N THR A 386 19.51 9.40 14.36
CA THR A 386 20.60 9.21 15.33
C THR A 386 20.09 8.77 16.69
N TRP A 387 20.99 8.29 17.56
CA TRP A 387 20.62 7.99 18.94
C TRP A 387 20.13 9.26 19.67
N ASP A 388 20.77 10.40 19.46
CA ASP A 388 20.41 11.68 20.12
C ASP A 388 18.97 12.10 19.78
N GLU A 389 18.52 11.85 18.55
CA GLU A 389 17.14 12.10 18.14
C GLU A 389 16.15 11.12 18.79
N ILE A 390 16.53 9.84 18.93
CA ILE A 390 15.74 8.84 19.66
C ILE A 390 15.60 9.24 21.13
N GLU A 391 16.72 9.59 21.77
CA GLU A 391 16.80 10.00 23.16
C GLU A 391 15.96 11.25 23.43
N LYS A 392 16.14 12.30 22.61
CA LYS A 392 15.38 13.55 22.71
C LYS A 392 13.88 13.30 22.60
N THR A 393 13.47 12.52 21.61
CA THR A 393 12.06 12.23 21.32
C THR A 393 11.40 11.42 22.43
N CYS A 394 12.04 10.35 22.88
CA CYS A 394 11.54 9.53 23.98
C CYS A 394 11.51 10.30 25.31
N SER A 395 12.55 11.08 25.62
CA SER A 395 12.60 11.92 26.82
C SER A 395 11.47 12.95 26.84
N LEU A 396 11.19 13.58 25.68
CA LEU A 396 10.09 14.53 25.54
C LEU A 396 8.72 13.84 25.73
N ALA A 397 8.53 12.67 25.16
CA ALA A 397 7.31 11.87 25.31
C ALA A 397 7.09 11.52 26.79
N PHE A 398 8.11 11.05 27.48
CA PHE A 398 8.03 10.66 28.91
C PHE A 398 7.75 11.87 29.81
N ALA A 399 8.37 13.02 29.51
CA ALA A 399 8.10 14.28 30.23
C ALA A 399 6.66 14.76 30.06
N ASN A 400 5.99 14.38 28.97
CA ASN A 400 4.59 14.66 28.70
C ASN A 400 3.64 13.53 29.19
N GLY A 401 4.13 12.61 30.03
CA GLY A 401 3.34 11.60 30.72
C GLY A 401 2.99 10.36 29.89
N TYR A 402 3.70 10.11 28.80
CA TYR A 402 3.63 8.82 28.11
C TYR A 402 4.42 7.78 28.91
N SER A 403 3.93 6.53 28.92
CA SER A 403 4.55 5.39 29.58
C SER A 403 4.61 4.15 28.67
N SER A 404 4.23 4.29 27.40
CA SER A 404 4.32 3.23 26.41
C SER A 404 4.87 3.80 25.10
N VAL A 405 5.85 3.09 24.54
CA VAL A 405 6.46 3.42 23.25
C VAL A 405 6.59 2.12 22.43
N LYS A 406 6.17 2.16 21.17
CA LYS A 406 6.40 1.08 20.21
C LYS A 406 7.52 1.50 19.24
N LEU A 407 8.52 0.64 19.10
CA LEU A 407 9.65 0.83 18.20
C LEU A 407 9.59 -0.19 17.08
N TYR A 408 9.58 0.29 15.83
CA TYR A 408 9.69 -0.57 14.65
C TYR A 408 11.13 -0.80 14.26
N PHE A 409 11.45 -2.07 13.95
CA PHE A 409 12.71 -2.52 13.41
C PHE A 409 12.49 -3.50 12.26
N MET A 410 13.55 -3.73 11.49
CA MET A 410 13.63 -4.79 10.49
C MET A 410 14.84 -5.70 10.80
N MET A 411 14.75 -6.97 10.38
CA MET A 411 15.87 -7.92 10.35
C MET A 411 16.01 -8.54 8.97
N GLY A 412 17.21 -9.01 8.65
CA GLY A 412 17.56 -9.47 7.30
C GLY A 412 17.99 -8.34 6.36
N LEU A 413 18.37 -7.19 6.90
CA LEU A 413 18.84 -6.03 6.14
C LEU A 413 20.21 -6.31 5.47
N PRO A 414 20.50 -5.68 4.32
CA PRO A 414 21.82 -5.81 3.68
C PRO A 414 22.96 -5.44 4.65
N THR A 415 24.02 -6.24 4.68
CA THR A 415 25.19 -6.08 5.57
C THR A 415 24.94 -6.25 7.08
N GLU A 416 23.75 -6.70 7.47
CA GLU A 416 23.38 -6.91 8.88
C GLU A 416 24.22 -8.02 9.53
N THR A 417 24.62 -7.80 10.78
CA THR A 417 25.34 -8.75 11.62
C THR A 417 24.57 -9.06 12.89
N MET A 418 24.98 -10.05 13.66
CA MET A 418 24.36 -10.36 14.97
C MET A 418 24.50 -9.21 15.97
N GLU A 419 25.56 -8.42 15.89
CA GLU A 419 25.73 -7.19 16.69
C GLU A 419 24.63 -6.15 16.39
N ASP A 420 24.20 -6.05 15.12
CA ASP A 420 23.08 -5.17 14.76
C ASP A 420 21.76 -5.64 15.36
N ILE A 421 21.56 -6.96 15.49
CA ILE A 421 20.38 -7.56 16.15
C ILE A 421 20.44 -7.30 17.67
N GLU A 422 21.59 -7.47 18.32
CA GLU A 422 21.78 -7.10 19.73
C GLU A 422 21.50 -5.62 19.96
N GLY A 423 21.92 -4.76 19.02
CA GLY A 423 21.66 -3.32 19.04
C GLY A 423 20.17 -2.95 19.08
N ILE A 424 19.27 -3.82 18.60
CA ILE A 424 17.82 -3.63 18.75
C ILE A 424 17.41 -3.72 20.22
N ALA A 425 17.88 -4.79 20.92
CA ALA A 425 17.61 -5.00 22.34
C ALA A 425 18.23 -3.89 23.19
N GLU A 426 19.47 -3.48 22.89
CA GLU A 426 20.15 -2.37 23.56
C GLU A 426 19.41 -1.04 23.38
N THR A 427 18.95 -0.74 22.16
CA THR A 427 18.17 0.50 21.89
C THR A 427 16.90 0.52 22.73
N ALA A 428 16.17 -0.59 22.81
CA ALA A 428 14.98 -0.70 23.63
C ALA A 428 15.28 -0.59 25.13
N GLN A 429 16.40 -1.16 25.62
CA GLN A 429 16.83 -1.04 27.01
C GLN A 429 17.21 0.42 27.35
N LYS A 430 17.95 1.09 26.48
CA LYS A 430 18.28 2.52 26.67
C LYS A 430 17.01 3.37 26.77
N VAL A 431 15.95 3.07 25.99
CA VAL A 431 14.65 3.78 26.09
C VAL A 431 13.96 3.48 27.43
N VAL A 432 14.05 2.26 27.97
CA VAL A 432 13.57 1.95 29.34
C VAL A 432 14.32 2.78 30.37
N ASP A 433 15.65 2.85 30.25
CA ASP A 433 16.52 3.60 31.19
C ASP A 433 16.25 5.10 31.15
N LEU A 434 15.98 5.65 29.96
CA LEU A 434 15.57 7.06 29.79
C LEU A 434 14.27 7.38 30.55
N TYR A 435 13.30 6.45 30.57
CA TYR A 435 12.06 6.66 31.32
C TYR A 435 12.34 6.84 32.81
N TYR A 436 13.12 5.96 33.40
CA TYR A 436 13.41 5.99 34.83
C TYR A 436 14.37 7.10 35.25
N SER A 437 15.25 7.54 34.36
CA SER A 437 16.12 8.71 34.58
C SER A 437 15.42 10.06 34.41
N ASN A 438 14.27 10.11 33.73
CA ASN A 438 13.52 11.34 33.50
C ASN A 438 12.74 11.77 34.77
N PRO A 439 13.08 12.92 35.40
CA PRO A 439 12.43 13.36 36.63
C PRO A 439 10.94 13.69 36.47
N ARG A 440 10.47 13.88 35.23
CA ARG A 440 9.08 14.20 34.89
C ARG A 440 8.27 12.98 34.44
N HIS A 441 8.83 11.76 34.51
CA HIS A 441 8.06 10.57 34.13
C HIS A 441 6.81 10.37 35.02
N ALA A 442 5.81 9.68 34.49
CA ALA A 442 4.55 9.43 35.20
C ALA A 442 4.78 8.58 36.46
N LYS A 443 4.66 9.19 37.65
CA LYS A 443 4.85 8.51 38.96
C LYS A 443 3.78 7.41 39.13
N GLY A 444 4.22 6.27 39.64
CA GLY A 444 3.33 5.12 39.93
C GLY A 444 2.96 4.27 38.70
N ARG A 445 3.44 4.61 37.52
CA ARG A 445 3.31 3.78 36.31
C ARG A 445 4.68 3.26 35.87
N GLY A 446 4.74 2.00 35.45
CA GLY A 446 5.92 1.45 34.79
C GLY A 446 5.92 1.81 33.31
N VAL A 447 7.11 1.78 32.67
CA VAL A 447 7.22 1.91 31.21
C VAL A 447 6.95 0.56 30.55
N GLN A 448 6.39 0.60 29.34
CA GLN A 448 6.32 -0.53 28.41
C GLN A 448 6.94 -0.11 27.08
N VAL A 449 8.03 -0.75 26.70
CA VAL A 449 8.63 -0.63 25.36
C VAL A 449 8.26 -1.86 24.55
N THR A 450 7.71 -1.67 23.37
CA THR A 450 7.40 -2.77 22.46
C THR A 450 8.32 -2.70 21.24
N ILE A 451 9.14 -3.71 21.03
CA ILE A 451 9.86 -3.96 19.78
C ILE A 451 8.86 -4.63 18.83
N SER A 452 8.73 -4.11 17.62
CA SER A 452 8.00 -4.76 16.53
C SER A 452 8.97 -4.91 15.37
N CYS A 453 9.38 -6.14 15.08
CA CYS A 453 10.42 -6.45 14.10
C CYS A 453 9.81 -7.13 12.88
N ALA A 454 9.97 -6.51 11.69
CA ALA A 454 9.56 -7.10 10.42
C ALA A 454 10.74 -7.79 9.75
N CYS A 455 10.49 -8.82 8.94
CA CYS A 455 11.48 -9.34 8.01
C CYS A 455 11.64 -8.36 6.84
N PHE A 456 12.87 -8.07 6.45
CA PHE A 456 13.14 -7.26 5.28
C PHE A 456 12.82 -8.03 4.00
N VAL A 457 11.98 -7.45 3.16
CA VAL A 457 11.66 -7.95 1.82
C VAL A 457 12.19 -6.96 0.78
N PRO A 458 13.11 -7.37 -0.09
CA PRO A 458 13.63 -6.51 -1.14
C PRO A 458 12.52 -6.24 -2.18
N LYS A 459 12.24 -4.96 -2.43
CA LYS A 459 11.14 -4.53 -3.30
C LYS A 459 11.64 -3.90 -4.60
N PRO A 460 10.91 -4.07 -5.72
CA PRO A 460 11.14 -3.38 -6.99
C PRO A 460 11.26 -1.86 -6.85
N HIS A 461 11.98 -1.23 -7.76
CA HIS A 461 12.19 0.22 -7.84
C HIS A 461 12.87 0.85 -6.61
N THR A 462 13.53 0.05 -5.77
CA THR A 462 14.33 0.52 -4.64
C THR A 462 15.82 0.23 -4.85
N PRO A 463 16.73 0.96 -4.18
CA PRO A 463 18.16 0.61 -4.19
C PRO A 463 18.43 -0.83 -3.73
N PHE A 464 17.56 -1.39 -2.91
CA PHE A 464 17.69 -2.76 -2.42
C PHE A 464 17.00 -3.84 -3.28
N GLN A 465 16.51 -3.48 -4.46
CA GLN A 465 16.02 -4.47 -5.43
C GLN A 465 17.10 -5.47 -5.87
N PHE A 466 18.39 -5.06 -5.79
CA PHE A 466 19.53 -5.87 -6.21
C PHE A 466 19.95 -6.93 -5.19
N VAL A 467 19.54 -6.77 -3.91
CA VAL A 467 19.95 -7.69 -2.85
C VAL A 467 19.06 -8.92 -2.79
N PRO A 468 19.61 -10.09 -2.38
CA PRO A 468 18.79 -11.23 -2.02
C PRO A 468 18.06 -10.97 -0.69
N MET A 469 16.89 -11.57 -0.53
CA MET A 469 16.26 -11.72 0.77
C MET A 469 17.04 -12.71 1.63
N ASP A 470 17.09 -12.48 2.92
CA ASP A 470 17.72 -13.42 3.86
C ASP A 470 16.96 -14.76 3.89
N THR A 471 17.67 -15.84 4.22
CA THR A 471 17.04 -17.16 4.27
C THR A 471 16.16 -17.31 5.51
N GLU A 472 15.21 -18.22 5.45
CA GLU A 472 14.32 -18.51 6.56
C GLU A 472 15.09 -18.95 7.81
N GLU A 473 16.09 -19.83 7.64
CA GLU A 473 16.94 -20.30 8.73
C GLU A 473 17.74 -19.16 9.38
N SER A 474 18.25 -18.23 8.56
CA SER A 474 18.97 -17.06 9.05
C SER A 474 18.03 -16.12 9.82
N LEU A 475 16.84 -15.84 9.29
CA LEU A 475 15.84 -15.01 9.96
C LEU A 475 15.41 -15.60 11.31
N GLN A 476 15.16 -16.91 11.36
CA GLN A 476 14.79 -17.60 12.60
C GLN A 476 15.93 -17.56 13.62
N ALA A 477 17.20 -17.72 13.18
CA ALA A 477 18.35 -17.58 14.05
C ALA A 477 18.47 -16.17 14.64
N LYS A 478 18.24 -15.13 13.82
CA LYS A 478 18.24 -13.72 14.25
C LYS A 478 17.08 -13.42 15.21
N GLN A 479 15.88 -13.94 14.95
CA GLN A 479 14.71 -13.81 15.84
C GLN A 479 15.01 -14.42 17.21
N LYS A 480 15.58 -15.63 17.24
CA LYS A 480 15.98 -16.31 18.46
C LYS A 480 17.03 -15.49 19.22
N HIS A 481 18.05 -15.00 18.51
CA HIS A 481 19.11 -14.18 19.10
C HIS A 481 18.56 -12.87 19.72
N LEU A 482 17.62 -12.20 19.03
CA LEU A 482 16.94 -11.02 19.57
C LEU A 482 16.21 -11.34 20.88
N LEU A 483 15.47 -12.45 20.93
CA LEU A 483 14.75 -12.87 22.14
C LEU A 483 15.69 -13.16 23.29
N GLU A 484 16.85 -13.80 23.04
CA GLU A 484 17.89 -14.10 24.02
C GLU A 484 18.59 -12.83 24.54
N SER A 485 18.68 -11.78 23.72
CA SER A 485 19.30 -10.49 24.07
C SER A 485 18.40 -9.59 24.92
N VAL A 486 17.09 -9.84 24.97
CA VAL A 486 16.13 -9.03 25.73
C VAL A 486 15.96 -9.59 27.13
N HIS A 487 16.49 -8.90 28.13
CA HIS A 487 16.46 -9.36 29.53
C HIS A 487 15.40 -8.65 30.40
N SER A 488 14.91 -7.48 29.96
CA SER A 488 13.98 -6.65 30.71
C SER A 488 12.52 -7.07 30.52
N ARG A 489 11.78 -7.31 31.62
CA ARG A 489 10.32 -7.53 31.57
C ARG A 489 9.52 -6.30 31.13
N LYS A 490 10.17 -5.14 30.96
CA LYS A 490 9.57 -3.91 30.43
C LYS A 490 9.60 -3.84 28.91
N ILE A 491 10.27 -4.79 28.26
CA ILE A 491 10.39 -4.89 26.82
C ILE A 491 9.56 -6.09 26.35
N LYS A 492 8.65 -5.84 25.42
CA LYS A 492 7.89 -6.87 24.70
C LYS A 492 8.43 -6.95 23.28
N VAL A 493 8.67 -8.16 22.78
CA VAL A 493 9.12 -8.40 21.41
C VAL A 493 7.97 -9.04 20.62
N ASN A 494 7.64 -8.43 19.49
CA ASN A 494 6.79 -9.00 18.45
C ASN A 494 7.61 -9.05 17.15
N TYR A 495 7.50 -10.12 16.37
CA TYR A 495 8.14 -10.23 15.06
C TYR A 495 7.17 -10.87 14.05
N HIS A 496 7.43 -10.61 12.76
CA HIS A 496 6.66 -11.18 11.67
C HIS A 496 7.15 -12.59 11.35
N ASP A 497 6.25 -13.41 10.85
CA ASP A 497 6.56 -14.75 10.37
C ASP A 497 7.47 -14.68 9.13
N SER A 498 8.51 -15.52 9.09
CA SER A 498 9.50 -15.55 8.01
C SER A 498 8.95 -16.19 6.74
N THR A 499 8.04 -17.16 6.87
CA THR A 499 7.48 -17.91 5.74
C THR A 499 6.50 -17.04 4.94
N THR A 500 5.68 -16.24 5.62
CA THR A 500 4.80 -15.24 4.99
C THR A 500 5.63 -14.20 4.25
N SER A 501 6.70 -13.70 4.87
CA SER A 501 7.61 -12.73 4.27
C SER A 501 8.37 -13.31 3.07
N PHE A 502 8.72 -14.61 3.11
CA PHE A 502 9.35 -15.30 1.98
C PHE A 502 8.42 -15.31 0.75
N LEU A 503 7.16 -15.72 0.92
CA LEU A 503 6.18 -15.75 -0.18
C LEU A 503 5.92 -14.33 -0.73
N GLU A 504 5.84 -13.32 0.13
CA GLU A 504 5.77 -11.91 -0.28
C GLU A 504 6.95 -11.54 -1.17
N GLY A 505 8.17 -11.93 -0.79
CA GLY A 505 9.39 -11.68 -1.57
C GLY A 505 9.38 -12.36 -2.93
N VAL A 506 8.85 -13.59 -3.01
CA VAL A 506 8.69 -14.32 -4.28
C VAL A 506 7.78 -13.54 -5.23
N PHE A 507 6.62 -13.09 -4.76
CA PHE A 507 5.69 -12.34 -5.62
C PHE A 507 6.18 -10.93 -5.93
N ALA A 508 6.78 -10.24 -4.97
CA ALA A 508 7.31 -8.89 -5.20
C ALA A 508 8.37 -8.82 -6.31
N LYS A 509 9.17 -9.86 -6.47
CA LYS A 509 10.24 -9.95 -7.48
C LYS A 509 9.94 -10.97 -8.60
N GLY A 510 8.74 -11.52 -8.59
CA GLY A 510 8.28 -12.54 -9.52
C GLY A 510 8.09 -12.06 -10.95
N ASP A 511 7.94 -13.00 -11.85
CA ASP A 511 7.65 -12.76 -13.26
C ASP A 511 6.37 -13.50 -13.71
N ARG A 512 6.01 -13.38 -14.99
CA ARG A 512 4.76 -13.88 -15.56
C ARG A 512 4.56 -15.39 -15.42
N ARG A 513 5.63 -16.16 -15.23
CA ARG A 513 5.57 -17.61 -14.99
C ARG A 513 4.93 -17.98 -13.65
N LEU A 514 4.77 -17.01 -12.74
CA LEU A 514 4.07 -17.25 -11.48
C LEU A 514 2.55 -17.25 -11.61
N ALA A 515 1.96 -16.71 -12.68
CA ALA A 515 0.52 -16.70 -12.84
C ALA A 515 -0.13 -18.12 -12.77
N PRO A 516 0.35 -19.14 -13.49
CA PRO A 516 -0.17 -20.50 -13.34
C PRO A 516 0.09 -21.10 -11.96
N VAL A 517 1.19 -20.73 -11.26
CA VAL A 517 1.48 -21.18 -9.89
C VAL A 517 0.44 -20.63 -8.91
N ILE A 518 0.16 -19.31 -9.00
CA ILE A 518 -0.85 -18.63 -8.16
C ILE A 518 -2.23 -19.25 -8.37
N LEU A 519 -2.59 -19.52 -9.64
CA LEU A 519 -3.87 -20.19 -9.96
C LEU A 519 -3.96 -21.61 -9.39
N GLU A 520 -2.88 -22.38 -9.50
CA GLU A 520 -2.86 -23.75 -8.96
C GLU A 520 -2.94 -23.75 -7.43
N ALA A 521 -2.23 -22.83 -6.75
CA ALA A 521 -2.33 -22.66 -5.32
C ALA A 521 -3.73 -22.26 -4.87
N TYR A 522 -4.39 -21.33 -5.59
CA TYR A 522 -5.80 -21.01 -5.37
C TYR A 522 -6.69 -22.25 -5.47
N LYS A 523 -6.55 -23.06 -6.52
CA LYS A 523 -7.31 -24.29 -6.69
C LYS A 523 -7.10 -25.32 -5.57
N ARG A 524 -5.93 -25.31 -4.92
CA ARG A 524 -5.63 -26.10 -3.72
C ARG A 524 -6.07 -25.42 -2.41
N GLY A 525 -6.80 -24.31 -2.52
CA GLY A 525 -7.43 -23.63 -1.40
C GLY A 525 -6.52 -22.65 -0.66
N CYS A 526 -5.47 -22.11 -1.31
CA CYS A 526 -4.70 -20.98 -0.80
C CYS A 526 -5.47 -19.69 -1.14
N TYR A 527 -5.96 -19.00 -0.13
CA TYR A 527 -6.52 -17.66 -0.18
C TYR A 527 -6.50 -17.05 1.22
N PHE A 528 -6.56 -15.74 1.32
CA PHE A 528 -6.27 -14.97 2.53
C PHE A 528 -4.86 -15.26 3.06
N ASP A 529 -3.87 -15.34 2.15
CA ASP A 529 -2.48 -15.66 2.50
C ASP A 529 -1.81 -14.59 3.41
N GLY A 530 -2.37 -13.39 3.50
CA GLY A 530 -1.97 -12.36 4.47
C GLY A 530 -2.52 -12.56 5.89
N TRP A 531 -3.38 -13.57 6.12
CA TRP A 531 -3.98 -13.88 7.40
C TRP A 531 -3.37 -15.16 7.97
N GLU A 532 -2.77 -15.07 9.16
CA GLU A 532 -2.02 -16.17 9.79
C GLU A 532 -2.83 -17.48 9.86
N GLU A 533 -4.12 -17.38 10.22
CA GLU A 533 -5.02 -18.55 10.32
C GLU A 533 -5.41 -19.18 8.98
N CYS A 534 -5.17 -18.49 7.86
CA CYS A 534 -5.51 -18.95 6.52
C CYS A 534 -4.29 -19.37 5.71
N PHE A 535 -3.10 -18.94 6.10
CA PHE A 535 -1.87 -19.14 5.36
C PHE A 535 -1.45 -20.61 5.31
N LYS A 536 -1.24 -21.15 4.12
CA LYS A 536 -0.92 -22.57 3.87
C LYS A 536 0.46 -22.73 3.24
N TYR A 537 1.51 -22.45 4.01
CA TYR A 537 2.89 -22.47 3.52
C TYR A 537 3.27 -23.80 2.84
N ASP A 538 2.99 -24.95 3.47
CA ASP A 538 3.33 -26.27 2.92
C ASP A 538 2.63 -26.53 1.59
N THR A 539 1.37 -26.06 1.43
CA THR A 539 0.65 -26.18 0.16
C THR A 539 1.32 -25.35 -0.93
N TRP A 540 1.76 -24.13 -0.61
CA TRP A 540 2.49 -23.30 -1.54
C TRP A 540 3.80 -23.96 -1.99
N MET A 541 4.59 -24.50 -1.07
CA MET A 541 5.85 -25.18 -1.38
C MET A 541 5.61 -26.40 -2.28
N GLN A 542 4.56 -27.18 -2.01
CA GLN A 542 4.21 -28.33 -2.84
C GLN A 542 3.78 -27.89 -4.25
N VAL A 543 3.06 -26.76 -4.40
CA VAL A 543 2.68 -26.23 -5.72
C VAL A 543 3.92 -25.82 -6.51
N PHE A 544 4.87 -25.14 -5.89
CA PHE A 544 6.13 -24.76 -6.54
C PHE A 544 6.91 -26.00 -7.02
N GLU A 545 6.99 -27.04 -6.19
CA GLU A 545 7.66 -28.29 -6.53
C GLU A 545 6.97 -29.00 -7.69
N ASP A 546 5.67 -29.19 -7.63
CA ASP A 546 4.88 -29.88 -8.65
C ASP A 546 4.94 -29.17 -10.00
N MET A 547 5.09 -27.83 -10.00
CA MET A 547 5.20 -27.03 -11.21
C MET A 547 6.65 -26.82 -11.68
N GLY A 548 7.63 -27.34 -10.97
CA GLY A 548 9.04 -27.24 -11.31
C GLY A 548 9.59 -25.80 -11.26
N ILE A 549 9.02 -24.95 -10.40
CA ILE A 549 9.43 -23.56 -10.18
C ILE A 549 10.19 -23.46 -8.85
N ASP A 550 11.42 -22.98 -8.87
CA ASP A 550 12.15 -22.67 -7.65
C ASP A 550 11.76 -21.27 -7.12
N PRO A 551 11.03 -21.15 -6.01
CA PRO A 551 10.65 -19.86 -5.46
C PRO A 551 11.87 -19.04 -4.98
N LYS A 552 12.95 -19.69 -4.57
CA LYS A 552 14.21 -19.03 -4.13
C LYS A 552 14.87 -18.24 -5.26
N PHE A 553 14.66 -18.67 -6.51
CA PHE A 553 15.16 -17.96 -7.70
C PHE A 553 14.69 -16.49 -7.73
N TYR A 554 13.48 -16.20 -7.30
CA TYR A 554 12.91 -14.86 -7.36
C TYR A 554 13.44 -13.93 -6.25
N CYS A 555 13.49 -14.38 -5.01
CA CYS A 555 13.76 -13.48 -3.88
C CYS A 555 15.13 -13.72 -3.21
N GLN A 556 15.73 -14.92 -3.29
CA GLN A 556 16.96 -15.24 -2.56
C GLN A 556 18.25 -15.24 -3.41
N ARG A 557 18.17 -14.88 -4.68
CA ARG A 557 19.36 -14.59 -5.48
C ARG A 557 19.62 -13.08 -5.60
N PRO A 558 20.89 -12.64 -5.69
CA PRO A 558 21.19 -11.26 -6.05
C PRO A 558 20.78 -11.00 -7.51
N ILE A 559 20.26 -9.82 -7.78
CA ILE A 559 20.01 -9.34 -9.16
C ILE A 559 21.24 -8.57 -9.64
N GLY A 560 21.73 -8.89 -10.83
CA GLY A 560 22.83 -8.15 -11.46
C GLY A 560 22.47 -6.69 -11.71
N LEU A 561 23.44 -5.78 -11.56
CA LEU A 561 23.17 -4.35 -11.72
C LEU A 561 22.66 -3.98 -13.13
N ASP A 562 23.03 -4.75 -14.16
CA ASP A 562 22.60 -4.55 -15.54
C ASP A 562 21.56 -5.59 -16.00
N GLU A 563 20.99 -6.35 -15.06
CA GLU A 563 20.01 -7.41 -15.37
C GLU A 563 18.66 -6.81 -15.72
N VAL A 564 18.04 -7.30 -16.80
CA VAL A 564 16.63 -6.97 -17.12
C VAL A 564 15.74 -7.64 -16.08
N THR A 565 14.99 -6.82 -15.35
CA THR A 565 14.05 -7.29 -14.32
C THR A 565 12.64 -7.40 -14.87
N PRO A 566 11.74 -8.16 -14.23
CA PRO A 566 10.34 -8.25 -14.63
C PRO A 566 9.61 -6.91 -14.75
N TRP A 567 10.07 -5.88 -14.02
CA TRP A 567 9.50 -4.54 -14.00
C TRP A 567 10.30 -3.51 -14.82
N SER A 568 11.25 -3.92 -15.63
CA SER A 568 12.13 -2.99 -16.39
C SER A 568 11.39 -2.14 -17.44
N HIS A 569 10.21 -2.56 -17.87
CA HIS A 569 9.34 -1.81 -18.79
C HIS A 569 8.38 -0.84 -18.08
N MET A 570 8.42 -0.76 -16.74
CA MET A 570 7.59 0.10 -15.89
C MET A 570 8.45 1.21 -15.29
N ASP A 571 8.29 2.45 -15.77
CA ASP A 571 9.05 3.61 -15.26
C ASP A 571 8.27 4.34 -14.17
N TYR A 572 8.79 4.28 -12.95
CA TYR A 572 8.27 5.00 -11.79
C TYR A 572 8.97 6.35 -11.51
N GLY A 573 9.74 6.84 -12.49
CA GLY A 573 10.35 8.16 -12.45
C GLY A 573 11.71 8.21 -11.76
N VAL A 574 12.18 7.10 -11.19
CA VAL A 574 13.50 7.02 -10.56
C VAL A 574 14.45 6.27 -11.49
N THR A 575 15.55 6.91 -11.88
CA THR A 575 16.47 6.32 -12.86
C THR A 575 17.24 5.14 -12.26
N HIS A 576 17.60 4.20 -13.13
CA HIS A 576 18.41 3.03 -12.77
C HIS A 576 19.77 3.42 -12.18
N GLU A 577 20.44 4.42 -12.77
CA GLU A 577 21.74 4.91 -12.32
C GLU A 577 21.66 5.49 -10.88
N TYR A 578 20.54 6.11 -10.52
CA TYR A 578 20.32 6.58 -9.16
C TYR A 578 20.19 5.39 -8.19
N LEU A 579 19.42 4.36 -8.55
CA LEU A 579 19.25 3.17 -7.70
C LEU A 579 20.60 2.46 -7.48
N VAL A 580 21.42 2.28 -8.53
CA VAL A 580 22.76 1.69 -8.45
C VAL A 580 23.68 2.54 -7.58
N ARG A 581 23.66 3.87 -7.74
CA ARG A 581 24.47 4.79 -6.94
C ARG A 581 24.11 4.71 -5.46
N GLU A 582 22.82 4.70 -5.12
CA GLU A 582 22.37 4.57 -3.73
C GLU A 582 22.62 3.18 -3.15
N TYR A 583 22.58 2.12 -3.95
CA TYR A 583 23.00 0.79 -3.55
C TYR A 583 24.49 0.76 -3.16
N ASN A 584 25.36 1.33 -4.00
CA ASN A 584 26.80 1.40 -3.71
C ASN A 584 27.11 2.23 -2.45
N LYS A 585 26.40 3.35 -2.24
CA LYS A 585 26.50 4.11 -0.99
C LYS A 585 26.06 3.30 0.23
N ALA A 586 25.02 2.47 0.09
CA ALA A 586 24.57 1.58 1.17
C ALA A 586 25.67 0.64 1.61
N LEU A 587 26.34 -0.02 0.66
CA LEU A 587 27.46 -0.94 0.96
C LEU A 587 28.62 -0.24 1.69
N ALA A 588 28.81 1.07 1.46
CA ALA A 588 29.80 1.91 2.12
C ALA A 588 29.29 2.61 3.39
N ALA A 589 28.04 2.32 3.84
CA ALA A 589 27.37 2.98 4.95
C ALA A 589 27.35 4.53 4.83
N GLN A 590 27.32 5.05 3.60
CA GLN A 590 27.25 6.49 3.31
C GLN A 590 25.81 6.95 3.23
N THR A 591 25.49 8.05 3.91
CA THR A 591 24.13 8.63 3.90
C THR A 591 23.91 9.59 2.73
N THR A 592 22.64 9.79 2.40
CA THR A 592 22.15 10.79 1.45
C THR A 592 21.12 11.65 2.15
N GLN A 593 21.24 12.97 2.07
CA GLN A 593 20.34 13.92 2.70
C GLN A 593 18.91 13.84 2.08
N PRO A 594 17.88 14.34 2.81
CA PRO A 594 16.53 14.49 2.27
C PRO A 594 16.51 15.40 1.03
N CYS A 595 15.63 15.07 0.06
CA CYS A 595 15.61 15.76 -1.23
C CYS A 595 15.05 17.21 -1.17
N ASN A 596 14.38 17.61 -0.08
CA ASN A 596 13.99 18.99 0.17
C ASN A 596 15.15 19.89 0.66
N ARG A 597 16.29 19.30 1.05
CA ARG A 597 17.52 20.02 1.41
C ARG A 597 18.48 20.16 0.22
N ALA A 598 18.56 19.10 -0.59
CA ALA A 598 19.41 19.10 -1.78
C ALA A 598 18.89 18.10 -2.84
N CYS A 599 18.98 18.48 -4.11
CA CYS A 599 18.65 17.57 -5.20
C CYS A 599 19.80 16.56 -5.41
N HIS A 600 19.47 15.27 -5.40
CA HIS A 600 20.44 14.18 -5.61
C HIS A 600 20.30 13.52 -6.99
N GLY A 601 19.57 14.14 -7.93
CA GLY A 601 19.46 13.66 -9.30
C GLY A 601 18.83 12.26 -9.43
N CYS A 602 17.70 12.03 -8.76
CA CYS A 602 16.99 10.74 -8.84
C CYS A 602 16.20 10.56 -10.14
N GLY A 603 15.99 11.62 -10.92
CA GLY A 603 15.23 11.59 -12.17
C GLY A 603 13.74 11.94 -12.04
N ALA A 604 13.12 11.81 -10.87
CA ALA A 604 11.67 11.96 -10.72
C ALA A 604 11.11 13.36 -11.07
N ASN A 605 11.97 14.36 -11.19
CA ASN A 605 11.61 15.71 -11.60
C ASN A 605 11.07 15.77 -13.04
N HIS A 606 11.42 14.83 -13.92
CA HIS A 606 10.88 14.81 -15.29
C HIS A 606 9.36 14.61 -15.31
N LEU A 607 8.79 13.91 -14.32
CA LEU A 607 7.36 13.72 -14.20
C LEU A 607 6.59 15.04 -13.95
N LEU A 608 7.22 16.00 -13.25
CA LEU A 608 6.67 17.35 -13.07
C LEU A 608 6.92 18.27 -14.27
N GLY A 609 7.94 17.97 -15.08
CA GLY A 609 8.43 18.85 -16.14
C GLY A 609 9.29 20.02 -15.62
N GLY A 610 9.81 19.92 -14.37
CA GLY A 610 10.62 20.95 -13.71
C GLY A 610 11.22 20.46 -12.39
N PRO A 611 11.88 21.33 -11.59
CA PRO A 611 12.45 20.96 -10.30
C PRO A 611 11.37 20.55 -9.31
N CYS A 612 11.67 19.58 -8.42
CA CYS A 612 10.75 19.14 -7.39
C CYS A 612 10.60 20.15 -6.23
N PHE A 613 11.64 20.98 -5.98
CA PHE A 613 11.70 21.98 -4.92
C PHE A 613 12.42 23.22 -5.41
N ASP A 614 12.06 24.37 -4.86
CA ASP A 614 12.81 25.61 -5.02
C ASP A 614 13.92 25.66 -3.97
N TYR A 615 15.17 25.52 -4.41
CA TYR A 615 16.35 25.57 -3.55
C TYR A 615 16.93 26.99 -3.42
N SER A 616 16.36 27.99 -4.08
CA SER A 616 16.88 29.37 -4.05
C SER A 616 16.79 29.99 -2.66
N GLN A 617 15.86 29.51 -1.82
CA GLN A 617 15.67 29.99 -0.44
C GLN A 617 16.63 29.35 0.57
N ASN A 618 17.38 28.31 0.21
CA ASN A 618 18.30 27.58 1.10
C ASN A 618 19.77 28.04 0.98
N LEU A 619 20.04 29.16 0.32
CA LEU A 619 21.37 29.71 0.12
C LEU A 619 21.73 30.83 1.13
N VAL A 620 21.12 30.81 2.33
CA VAL A 620 21.47 31.73 3.42
C VAL A 620 21.99 30.95 4.62
#